data_ebedbaee11781895f364393a582d4595
#
_entry.id   ebedbaee11781895f364393a582d4595
#
_cell.length_a   1.000
_cell.length_b   1.000
_cell.length_c   1.000
_cell.angle_alpha   90.00
_cell.angle_beta   90.00
_cell.angle_gamma   90.00
#
_symmetry.space_group_name_H-M   'P 1'
#
loop_
_entity.id
_entity.type
_entity.pdbx_description
1 polymer ?
#
loop_
_entity_poly.entity_id
_entity_poly.type
_entity_poly.pdbx_seq_one_letter_code
_entity_poly.pdbx_strand_id
1 'polypeptide(L)'
;RDRSPSRGLGDVYKRQAMAHDDAHIKPVFDASKAEQKEFGIAGDPTRVHRTIKLVMSDDMRFTPARIKVKEGETVKLVVKNKGKLMHEVVIGTAASLQEHAAMMRKSPAMVHKGAYMAHVKPGAIQEIVWTFNRHGEFDFACLVAGHFAAGMVGKIEVGEKNRRNYFN
;
A
#
# COMPACT_ATOMS: atom_id res chain seq x y z
N ARG A 1 67.38 -4.82 -44.81
CA ARG A 1 66.80 -3.49 -44.49
C ARG A 1 65.41 -3.72 -43.96
N ASP A 2 65.28 -3.51 -42.69
CA ASP A 2 64.18 -3.72 -41.82
C ASP A 2 62.94 -2.92 -42.20
N ARG A 3 61.82 -3.58 -42.13
CA ARG A 3 60.51 -2.94 -41.90
C ARG A 3 59.68 -3.77 -40.94
N SER A 4 59.69 -3.35 -39.71
CA SER A 4 58.75 -3.83 -38.70
C SER A 4 57.35 -3.38 -39.01
N PRO A 5 56.29 -4.23 -38.85
CA PRO A 5 54.95 -3.77 -38.85
C PRO A 5 54.55 -3.35 -37.47
N SER A 6 54.04 -2.13 -37.38
CA SER A 6 53.44 -1.55 -36.18
C SER A 6 52.17 -2.37 -35.79
N ARG A 7 52.22 -2.89 -34.57
CA ARG A 7 51.06 -3.49 -33.91
C ARG A 7 50.09 -2.38 -33.48
N GLY A 8 48.94 -2.35 -34.11
CA GLY A 8 47.81 -1.59 -33.64
C GLY A 8 47.23 -2.22 -32.39
N LEU A 9 47.39 -1.51 -31.29
CA LEU A 9 46.69 -1.79 -30.06
C LEU A 9 45.25 -1.27 -30.17
N GLY A 10 44.35 -2.17 -30.60
CA GLY A 10 42.94 -2.00 -30.53
C GLY A 10 42.35 -2.87 -29.41
N ASP A 11 42.69 -2.60 -28.18
CA ASP A 11 42.04 -3.27 -27.05
C ASP A 11 40.78 -2.53 -26.66
N VAL A 12 39.79 -3.04 -27.18
CA VAL A 12 38.52 -3.52 -26.71
C VAL A 12 38.33 -3.37 -25.20
N TYR A 13 37.88 -2.19 -24.78
CA TYR A 13 37.16 -2.05 -23.55
C TYR A 13 35.70 -2.52 -23.77
N LYS A 14 35.48 -3.84 -23.73
CA LYS A 14 34.18 -4.38 -23.38
C LYS A 14 33.91 -4.06 -21.93
N ARG A 15 33.29 -2.91 -21.68
CA ARG A 15 32.58 -2.69 -20.43
C ARG A 15 31.43 -3.67 -20.41
N GLN A 16 31.63 -4.75 -19.69
CA GLN A 16 30.50 -5.53 -19.17
C GLN A 16 29.69 -4.58 -18.30
N ALA A 17 28.58 -4.13 -18.80
CA ALA A 17 27.53 -3.58 -17.97
C ALA A 17 27.11 -4.71 -17.05
N MET A 18 27.62 -4.72 -15.83
CA MET A 18 27.01 -5.45 -14.74
C MET A 18 25.64 -4.84 -14.60
N ALA A 19 24.64 -5.54 -15.11
CA ALA A 19 23.28 -5.31 -14.70
C ALA A 19 23.25 -5.61 -13.20
N HIS A 20 23.25 -4.57 -12.39
CA HIS A 20 22.81 -4.68 -11.01
C HIS A 20 21.33 -5.02 -11.09
N ASP A 21 21.06 -6.29 -11.11
CA ASP A 21 19.76 -6.85 -10.80
C ASP A 21 19.58 -6.63 -9.29
N ASP A 22 19.19 -5.40 -8.94
CA ASP A 22 18.64 -5.09 -7.63
C ASP A 22 17.29 -5.81 -7.58
N ALA A 23 17.36 -7.12 -7.45
CA ALA A 23 16.26 -7.91 -6.96
C ALA A 23 15.95 -7.36 -5.57
N HIS A 24 15.03 -6.38 -5.51
CA HIS A 24 14.46 -5.91 -4.27
C HIS A 24 13.80 -7.11 -3.61
N ILE A 25 14.55 -7.78 -2.74
CA ILE A 25 14.04 -8.84 -1.89
C ILE A 25 12.95 -8.18 -1.06
N LYS A 26 11.70 -8.39 -1.47
CA LYS A 26 10.55 -7.94 -0.67
C LYS A 26 10.71 -8.59 0.69
N PRO A 27 10.65 -7.83 1.79
CA PRO A 27 10.79 -8.39 3.12
C PRO A 27 9.77 -9.52 3.30
N VAL A 28 10.24 -10.65 3.78
CA VAL A 28 9.39 -11.80 4.08
C VAL A 28 8.41 -11.39 5.17
N PHE A 29 7.13 -11.68 4.96
CA PHE A 29 6.09 -11.43 5.95
C PHE A 29 6.36 -12.24 7.22
N ASP A 30 6.39 -11.55 8.35
CA ASP A 30 6.59 -12.14 9.68
C ASP A 30 5.34 -11.94 10.53
N ALA A 31 4.55 -12.99 10.67
CA ALA A 31 3.30 -12.95 11.44
C ALA A 31 3.52 -12.60 12.93
N SER A 32 4.70 -12.89 13.48
CA SER A 32 5.01 -12.58 14.88
C SER A 32 5.14 -11.09 15.16
N LYS A 33 5.40 -10.30 14.11
CA LYS A 33 5.51 -8.83 14.16
C LYS A 33 4.22 -8.12 13.77
N ALA A 34 3.20 -8.86 13.38
CA ALA A 34 1.92 -8.30 12.99
C ALA A 34 1.16 -7.83 14.24
N GLU A 35 0.87 -6.54 14.30
CA GLU A 35 0.12 -5.94 15.40
C GLU A 35 -1.38 -5.98 15.11
N GLN A 36 -2.16 -6.53 16.06
CA GLN A 36 -3.62 -6.50 15.96
C GLN A 36 -4.15 -5.08 16.19
N LYS A 37 -4.91 -4.59 15.20
CA LYS A 37 -5.66 -3.34 15.30
C LYS A 37 -7.16 -3.63 15.44
N GLU A 38 -7.93 -2.63 15.82
CA GLU A 38 -9.41 -2.76 15.89
C GLU A 38 -10.02 -3.11 14.53
N PHE A 39 -9.39 -2.66 13.45
CA PHE A 39 -9.85 -2.84 12.07
C PHE A 39 -9.16 -3.99 11.32
N GLY A 40 -8.37 -4.83 12.00
CA GLY A 40 -7.72 -5.98 11.38
C GLY A 40 -6.24 -6.11 11.75
N ILE A 41 -5.52 -6.83 10.92
CA ILE A 41 -4.11 -7.16 11.12
C ILE A 41 -3.39 -7.22 9.77
N ALA A 42 -2.07 -6.97 9.76
CA ALA A 42 -1.26 -7.14 8.55
C ALA A 42 -1.44 -8.54 7.96
N GLY A 43 -1.69 -8.60 6.65
CA GLY A 43 -1.97 -9.84 5.94
C GLY A 43 -0.71 -10.46 5.34
N ASP A 44 -0.73 -11.79 5.21
CA ASP A 44 0.30 -12.54 4.52
C ASP A 44 0.14 -12.39 3.00
N PRO A 45 1.13 -11.82 2.28
CA PRO A 45 1.06 -11.64 0.84
C PRO A 45 0.94 -12.94 0.04
N THR A 46 1.30 -14.08 0.63
CA THR A 46 1.19 -15.40 0.00
C THR A 46 -0.20 -16.02 0.17
N ARG A 47 -1.07 -15.43 0.98
CA ARG A 47 -2.41 -15.94 1.34
C ARG A 47 -3.52 -14.95 1.03
N VAL A 48 -3.38 -14.18 -0.02
CA VAL A 48 -4.38 -13.21 -0.47
C VAL A 48 -5.59 -13.95 -1.05
N HIS A 49 -6.80 -13.65 -0.52
CA HIS A 49 -8.05 -14.18 -1.04
C HIS A 49 -8.57 -13.39 -2.22
N ARG A 50 -8.36 -12.07 -2.22
CA ARG A 50 -8.88 -11.17 -3.23
C ARG A 50 -8.01 -9.93 -3.39
N THR A 51 -7.91 -9.44 -4.62
CA THR A 51 -7.29 -8.16 -4.95
C THR A 51 -8.37 -7.12 -5.27
N ILE A 52 -8.28 -5.95 -4.68
CA ILE A 52 -9.16 -4.82 -4.94
C ILE A 52 -8.32 -3.66 -5.48
N LYS A 53 -8.71 -3.13 -6.63
CA LYS A 53 -8.11 -1.91 -7.19
C LYS A 53 -8.79 -0.70 -6.57
N LEU A 54 -7.98 0.20 -6.04
CA LEU A 54 -8.41 1.47 -5.44
C LEU A 54 -7.72 2.61 -6.16
N VAL A 55 -8.50 3.56 -6.67
CA VAL A 55 -7.97 4.72 -7.39
C VAL A 55 -8.17 5.97 -6.56
N MET A 56 -7.14 6.81 -6.52
CA MET A 56 -7.16 8.13 -5.91
C MET A 56 -7.03 9.21 -6.98
N SER A 57 -7.75 10.30 -6.83
CA SER A 57 -7.77 11.42 -7.76
C SER A 57 -7.76 12.77 -7.03
N ASP A 58 -7.42 13.85 -7.76
CA ASP A 58 -7.26 15.19 -7.19
C ASP A 58 -8.59 15.90 -6.90
N ASP A 59 -9.72 15.27 -7.21
CA ASP A 59 -11.05 15.66 -6.73
C ASP A 59 -11.34 15.21 -5.29
N MET A 60 -10.30 14.71 -4.59
CA MET A 60 -10.36 14.22 -3.21
C MET A 60 -11.31 13.03 -3.05
N ARG A 61 -11.25 12.08 -3.98
CA ARG A 61 -12.10 10.88 -3.99
C ARG A 61 -11.29 9.60 -4.12
N PHE A 62 -11.84 8.56 -3.52
CA PHE A 62 -11.46 7.17 -3.77
C PHE A 62 -12.49 6.49 -4.66
N THR A 63 -12.02 5.66 -5.58
CA THR A 63 -12.89 4.82 -6.41
C THR A 63 -12.41 3.37 -6.34
N PRO A 64 -13.20 2.43 -5.78
CA PRO A 64 -14.51 2.61 -5.16
C PRO A 64 -14.41 3.36 -3.81
N ALA A 65 -15.48 4.06 -3.43
CA ALA A 65 -15.57 4.75 -2.14
C ALA A 65 -16.11 3.83 -1.02
N ARG A 66 -16.60 2.64 -1.37
CA ARG A 66 -17.12 1.63 -0.44
C ARG A 66 -16.59 0.26 -0.82
N ILE A 67 -16.07 -0.45 0.15
CA ILE A 67 -15.51 -1.79 0.01
C ILE A 67 -16.27 -2.72 0.97
N LYS A 68 -16.69 -3.88 0.46
CA LYS A 68 -17.30 -4.94 1.27
C LYS A 68 -16.35 -6.13 1.30
N VAL A 69 -16.06 -6.62 2.48
CA VAL A 69 -15.21 -7.78 2.73
C VAL A 69 -15.87 -8.71 3.74
N LYS A 70 -15.40 -9.95 3.81
CA LYS A 70 -15.84 -10.93 4.81
C LYS A 70 -14.85 -10.96 5.97
N GLU A 71 -15.34 -11.20 7.16
CA GLU A 71 -14.46 -11.43 8.32
C GLU A 71 -13.53 -12.61 8.07
N GLY A 72 -12.23 -12.39 8.31
CA GLY A 72 -11.15 -13.35 8.04
C GLY A 72 -10.57 -13.26 6.62
N GLU A 73 -11.11 -12.40 5.76
CA GLU A 73 -10.59 -12.22 4.40
C GLU A 73 -9.29 -11.42 4.40
N THR A 74 -8.28 -11.94 3.71
CA THR A 74 -7.04 -11.21 3.41
C THR A 74 -7.15 -10.59 2.03
N VAL A 75 -7.07 -9.28 1.97
CA VAL A 75 -7.23 -8.49 0.75
C VAL A 75 -5.94 -7.78 0.40
N LYS A 76 -5.57 -7.82 -0.87
CA LYS A 76 -4.55 -6.94 -1.43
C LYS A 76 -5.26 -5.73 -2.05
N LEU A 77 -5.03 -4.56 -1.48
CA LEU A 77 -5.41 -3.29 -2.10
C LEU A 77 -4.29 -2.85 -3.03
N VAL A 78 -4.59 -2.72 -4.32
CA VAL A 78 -3.69 -2.13 -5.31
C VAL A 78 -4.13 -0.70 -5.50
N VAL A 79 -3.37 0.24 -4.94
CA VAL A 79 -3.73 1.65 -4.83
C VAL A 79 -3.00 2.45 -5.90
N LYS A 80 -3.73 3.05 -6.82
CA LYS A 80 -3.19 3.91 -7.87
C LYS A 80 -3.55 5.36 -7.64
N ASN A 81 -2.54 6.23 -7.66
CA ASN A 81 -2.74 7.68 -7.69
C ASN A 81 -2.79 8.16 -9.15
N LYS A 82 -3.97 8.53 -9.63
CA LYS A 82 -4.18 9.13 -10.96
C LYS A 82 -4.03 10.65 -10.96
N GLY A 83 -3.85 11.25 -9.79
CA GLY A 83 -3.71 12.69 -9.64
C GLY A 83 -2.30 13.20 -9.89
N LYS A 84 -2.14 14.49 -9.72
CA LYS A 84 -0.87 15.23 -9.76
C LYS A 84 -0.36 15.57 -8.36
N LEU A 85 -1.20 15.41 -7.35
CA LEU A 85 -0.87 15.61 -5.94
C LEU A 85 -0.44 14.30 -5.30
N MET A 86 0.31 14.41 -4.19
CA MET A 86 0.55 13.28 -3.29
C MET A 86 -0.77 12.88 -2.63
N HIS A 87 -1.07 11.60 -2.63
CA HIS A 87 -2.17 11.02 -1.88
C HIS A 87 -1.67 9.87 -1.02
N GLU A 88 -2.44 9.55 0.00
CA GLU A 88 -2.21 8.36 0.81
C GLU A 88 -3.53 7.63 1.07
N VAL A 89 -3.43 6.38 1.47
CA VAL A 89 -4.54 5.63 2.01
C VAL A 89 -4.16 5.08 3.38
N VAL A 90 -5.01 5.33 4.35
CA VAL A 90 -4.86 4.85 5.73
C VAL A 90 -6.15 4.16 6.12
N ILE A 91 -6.08 2.89 6.50
CA ILE A 91 -7.22 2.15 7.04
C ILE A 91 -7.30 2.42 8.54
N GLY A 92 -8.51 2.60 9.07
CA GLY A 92 -8.71 2.83 10.48
C GLY A 92 -10.17 2.82 10.90
N THR A 93 -10.39 3.13 12.18
CA THR A 93 -11.72 3.50 12.67
C THR A 93 -11.96 4.98 12.36
N ALA A 94 -13.22 5.40 12.33
CA ALA A 94 -13.55 6.82 12.14
C ALA A 94 -12.83 7.70 13.19
N ALA A 95 -12.79 7.26 14.46
CA ALA A 95 -12.13 7.98 15.52
C ALA A 95 -10.61 8.05 15.33
N SER A 96 -9.95 6.92 15.03
CA SER A 96 -8.49 6.89 14.87
C SER A 96 -8.03 7.72 13.67
N LEU A 97 -8.81 7.77 12.59
CA LEU A 97 -8.50 8.60 11.43
C LEU A 97 -8.67 10.10 11.72
N GLN A 98 -9.68 10.48 12.50
CA GLN A 98 -9.85 11.87 12.95
C GLN A 98 -8.69 12.34 13.82
N GLU A 99 -8.25 11.52 14.77
CA GLU A 99 -7.09 11.81 15.62
C GLU A 99 -5.82 11.97 14.79
N HIS A 100 -5.59 11.04 13.86
CA HIS A 100 -4.44 11.09 12.98
C HIS A 100 -4.47 12.32 12.06
N ALA A 101 -5.63 12.67 11.51
CA ALA A 101 -5.80 13.89 10.72
C ALA A 101 -5.49 15.15 11.53
N ALA A 102 -5.89 15.19 12.82
CA ALA A 102 -5.58 16.29 13.72
C ALA A 102 -4.06 16.38 13.99
N MET A 103 -3.38 15.26 14.18
CA MET A 103 -1.92 15.23 14.34
C MET A 103 -1.22 15.73 13.06
N MET A 104 -1.66 15.31 11.89
CA MET A 104 -1.07 15.75 10.61
C MET A 104 -1.23 17.24 10.36
N ARG A 105 -2.31 17.86 10.84
CA ARG A 105 -2.48 19.32 10.77
C ARG A 105 -1.46 20.06 11.64
N LYS A 106 -1.10 19.50 12.81
CA LYS A 106 -0.11 20.08 13.72
C LYS A 106 1.32 19.84 13.26
N SER A 107 1.57 18.73 12.60
CA SER A 107 2.91 18.29 12.19
C SER A 107 2.86 17.69 10.76
N PRO A 108 2.67 18.52 9.72
CA PRO A 108 2.49 18.04 8.34
C PRO A 108 3.68 17.26 7.77
N ALA A 109 4.88 17.49 8.31
CA ALA A 109 6.10 16.81 7.88
C ALA A 109 6.33 15.45 8.57
N MET A 110 5.47 15.06 9.51
CA MET A 110 5.60 13.79 10.20
C MET A 110 5.27 12.64 9.24
N VAL A 111 6.23 11.74 9.05
CA VAL A 111 6.05 10.54 8.22
C VAL A 111 5.67 9.37 9.12
N HIS A 112 4.47 8.84 8.92
CA HIS A 112 4.03 7.61 9.55
C HIS A 112 4.21 6.43 8.59
N LYS A 113 4.50 5.27 9.13
CA LYS A 113 4.60 4.01 8.39
C LYS A 113 3.82 2.94 9.12
N GLY A 114 3.10 2.13 8.37
CA GLY A 114 2.36 0.99 8.90
C GLY A 114 1.85 0.11 7.77
N ALA A 115 1.60 -1.16 8.08
CA ALA A 115 1.10 -2.13 7.09
C ALA A 115 -0.31 -1.79 6.58
N TYR A 116 -1.05 -0.93 7.31
CA TYR A 116 -2.41 -0.48 7.02
C TYR A 116 -2.45 0.83 6.23
N MET A 117 -1.31 1.31 5.73
CA MET A 117 -1.23 2.59 5.03
C MET A 117 -0.22 2.55 3.88
N ALA A 118 -0.44 3.40 2.90
CA ALA A 118 0.47 3.61 1.78
C ALA A 118 0.47 5.07 1.33
N HIS A 119 1.67 5.62 1.15
CA HIS A 119 1.89 6.91 0.49
C HIS A 119 2.10 6.67 -0.99
N VAL A 120 1.31 7.32 -1.83
CA VAL A 120 1.33 7.07 -3.26
C VAL A 120 1.63 8.36 -4.01
N LYS A 121 2.82 8.44 -4.59
CA LYS A 121 3.24 9.57 -5.43
C LYS A 121 2.34 9.69 -6.67
N PRO A 122 2.25 10.88 -7.28
CA PRO A 122 1.53 11.06 -8.54
C PRO A 122 1.92 10.01 -9.59
N GLY A 123 0.92 9.34 -10.18
CA GLY A 123 1.11 8.31 -11.19
C GLY A 123 1.60 6.95 -10.67
N ALA A 124 1.97 6.84 -9.39
CA ALA A 124 2.48 5.60 -8.81
C ALA A 124 1.39 4.64 -8.38
N ILE A 125 1.80 3.40 -8.09
CA ILE A 125 0.99 2.33 -7.54
C ILE A 125 1.69 1.82 -6.28
N GLN A 126 0.92 1.59 -5.21
CA GLN A 126 1.36 0.92 -3.99
C GLN A 126 0.38 -0.19 -3.61
N GLU A 127 0.82 -1.11 -2.78
CA GLU A 127 0.01 -2.22 -2.31
C GLU A 127 -0.11 -2.22 -0.79
N ILE A 128 -1.30 -2.55 -0.30
CA ILE A 128 -1.56 -2.89 1.09
C ILE A 128 -2.12 -4.31 1.13
N VAL A 129 -1.53 -5.18 1.94
CA VAL A 129 -2.08 -6.50 2.22
C VAL A 129 -2.59 -6.53 3.65
N TRP A 130 -3.90 -6.65 3.81
CA TRP A 130 -4.58 -6.54 5.08
C TRP A 130 -5.59 -7.66 5.30
N THR A 131 -5.58 -8.23 6.50
CA THR A 131 -6.55 -9.26 6.92
C THR A 131 -7.60 -8.61 7.79
N PHE A 132 -8.85 -8.66 7.34
CA PHE A 132 -10.01 -8.13 8.07
C PHE A 132 -10.57 -9.17 9.03
N ASN A 133 -9.90 -9.38 10.15
CA ASN A 133 -10.27 -10.38 11.16
C ASN A 133 -11.18 -9.84 12.28
N ARG A 134 -11.81 -8.70 12.05
CA ARG A 134 -12.82 -8.08 12.91
C ARG A 134 -13.99 -7.64 12.05
N HIS A 135 -15.21 -8.08 12.39
CA HIS A 135 -16.41 -7.56 11.73
C HIS A 135 -16.74 -6.14 12.20
N GLY A 136 -17.43 -5.41 11.39
CA GLY A 136 -17.85 -4.04 11.69
C GLY A 136 -17.69 -3.09 10.52
N GLU A 137 -17.87 -1.83 10.78
CA GLU A 137 -17.66 -0.75 9.82
C GLU A 137 -16.38 0.01 10.16
N PHE A 138 -15.53 0.17 9.17
CA PHE A 138 -14.27 0.90 9.26
C PHE A 138 -14.18 1.90 8.12
N ASP A 139 -13.19 2.75 8.18
CA ASP A 139 -12.94 3.77 7.17
C ASP A 139 -11.57 3.59 6.53
N PHE A 140 -11.37 4.21 5.41
CA PHE A 140 -10.07 4.53 4.87
C PHE A 140 -10.05 5.98 4.40
N ALA A 141 -8.93 6.65 4.56
CA ALA A 141 -8.85 8.08 4.32
C ALA A 141 -7.48 8.50 3.78
N CYS A 142 -7.46 9.63 3.08
CA CYS A 142 -6.22 10.35 2.79
C CYS A 142 -6.00 11.41 3.86
N LEU A 143 -4.90 11.31 4.60
CA LEU A 143 -4.56 12.20 5.70
C LEU A 143 -3.50 13.25 5.33
N VAL A 144 -3.14 13.35 4.06
CA VAL A 144 -2.38 14.50 3.54
C VAL A 144 -3.12 15.78 3.93
N ALA A 145 -2.41 16.78 4.42
CA ALA A 145 -2.99 17.98 5.00
C ALA A 145 -4.08 18.61 4.09
N GLY A 146 -5.29 18.75 4.64
CA GLY A 146 -6.46 19.29 3.95
C GLY A 146 -7.29 18.29 3.15
N HIS A 147 -6.77 17.11 2.81
CA HIS A 147 -7.49 16.13 1.99
C HIS A 147 -8.62 15.44 2.74
N PHE A 148 -8.39 15.10 4.00
CA PHE A 148 -9.44 14.54 4.86
C PHE A 148 -10.60 15.51 5.05
N ALA A 149 -10.31 16.79 5.32
CA ALA A 149 -11.33 17.83 5.48
C ALA A 149 -12.12 18.09 4.17
N ALA A 150 -11.49 17.84 3.01
CA ALA A 150 -12.14 17.91 1.70
C ALA A 150 -13.03 16.68 1.39
N GLY A 151 -13.12 15.72 2.30
CA GLY A 151 -13.98 14.55 2.18
C GLY A 151 -13.33 13.34 1.51
N MET A 152 -11.99 13.28 1.48
CA MET A 152 -11.28 12.11 0.91
C MET A 152 -11.30 10.94 1.89
N VAL A 153 -12.45 10.29 1.97
CA VAL A 153 -12.77 9.19 2.88
C VAL A 153 -13.59 8.14 2.14
N GLY A 154 -13.32 6.87 2.45
CA GLY A 154 -14.13 5.74 2.00
C GLY A 154 -14.57 4.86 3.17
N LYS A 155 -15.42 3.89 2.89
CA LYS A 155 -16.02 2.98 3.87
C LYS A 155 -15.62 1.54 3.59
N ILE A 156 -15.37 0.79 4.66
CA ILE A 156 -15.15 -0.66 4.62
C ILE A 156 -16.19 -1.31 5.50
N GLU A 157 -17.00 -2.17 4.91
CA GLU A 157 -17.95 -3.02 5.62
C GLU A 157 -17.36 -4.43 5.71
N VAL A 158 -17.07 -4.88 6.92
CA VAL A 158 -16.60 -6.24 7.19
C VAL A 158 -17.79 -7.04 7.72
N GLY A 159 -18.38 -7.86 6.86
CA GLY A 159 -19.52 -8.72 7.20
C GLY A 159 -19.08 -9.88 8.10
N GLU A 160 -19.95 -10.28 9.02
CA GLU A 160 -19.71 -11.42 9.89
C GLU A 160 -19.37 -12.69 9.08
N LYS A 161 -18.48 -13.48 9.63
CA LYS A 161 -18.23 -14.82 9.12
C LYS A 161 -19.49 -15.65 9.33
N ASN A 162 -20.12 -16.11 8.25
CA ASN A 162 -21.27 -17.01 8.35
C ASN A 162 -20.88 -18.21 9.23
N ARG A 163 -21.35 -18.23 10.46
CA ARG A 163 -21.38 -19.42 11.29
C ARG A 163 -22.46 -20.32 10.69
N ARG A 164 -22.13 -21.07 9.64
CA ARG A 164 -22.98 -22.18 9.24
C ARG A 164 -23.01 -23.14 10.41
N ASN A 165 -24.21 -23.31 10.92
CA ASN A 165 -24.59 -24.18 12.01
C ASN A 165 -23.76 -25.46 12.07
N TYR A 166 -22.95 -25.58 13.09
CA TYR A 166 -22.48 -26.88 13.56
C TYR A 166 -23.55 -27.47 14.51
N PHE A 167 -24.73 -27.73 13.95
CA PHE A 167 -25.74 -28.55 14.58
C PHE A 167 -26.37 -29.40 13.49
N ASN A 168 -25.76 -30.55 13.22
CA ASN A 168 -26.36 -31.79 12.78
C ASN A 168 -25.66 -32.95 13.50
#